data_71d9fec73613cc8517879f32b7ba70a8
#
_entry.id   71d9fec73613cc8517879f32b7ba70a8
#
_cell.length_a   1.000
_cell.length_b   1.000
_cell.length_c   1.000
_cell.angle_alpha   90.00
_cell.angle_beta   90.00
_cell.angle_gamma   90.00
#
_symmetry.space_group_name_H-M   'P 1'
#
loop_
_entity.id
_entity.type
_entity.pdbx_description
1 polymer ?
#
loop_
_entity_poly.entity_id
_entity_poly.type
_entity_poly.pdbx_seq_one_letter_code
_entity_poly.pdbx_strand_id
1 'polypeptide(L)'
;MASAGASSRSLVPVWHSPEAKDPTLPAILEFQWPSTAIVNAPVPRSARGIVWMITSMVAVLILVAGVIPVDRVVTARGVVISQTPTILVQPLDTSIVRSIDVTEGERVSAGQVLARLDPTFASADEATLTTQVTTLEAEVARLQAEADAKPFNYSGNDPNWLLQAAIHGHRVAEFDAKLQNYRNRVDELNATIAKAEADAVAYRERLQVAESVEQMRKQLAQSEAGSKLELLKASDTRAEMARALANAQQTGEAAKRDLAALMADRDGYIQGWNADVAEKLAQANGKLNEAREQLRKAQLHKQLVELRSDRDAIVQSVAKVSVGSVLQTGQHFITLVPTDAQLEVESNIAGNENGFVHVGDPVVIKFDTFAYAQYGLAYGTVRTVSPNSFNGLEEARNPTSNVPVSETASEPFYRARITIDRVALHDVPDGFHLIPGMPVTADVKVGKRTVLGYLIGMVVPVAHEALREP
;
A
#
# COMPACT_ATOMS: atom_id res chain seq x y z
N MET A 1 28.10 -58.99 48.16
CA MET A 1 27.30 -60.20 48.33
C MET A 1 26.92 -60.68 46.95
N ALA A 2 27.65 -61.62 46.40
CA ALA A 2 27.42 -63.06 46.37
C ALA A 2 26.14 -63.34 45.57
N SER A 3 26.08 -64.11 44.52
CA SER A 3 26.85 -65.22 44.03
C SER A 3 26.30 -65.66 42.68
N ALA A 4 27.19 -66.11 41.84
CA ALA A 4 27.21 -67.42 41.20
C ALA A 4 25.97 -67.71 40.29
N GLY A 5 26.08 -67.96 39.04
CA GLY A 5 26.93 -68.92 38.38
C GLY A 5 26.06 -69.98 37.71
N ALA A 6 26.16 -70.19 36.44
CA ALA A 6 26.10 -71.53 35.88
C ALA A 6 26.15 -71.46 34.34
N SER A 7 27.24 -71.90 33.81
CA SER A 7 27.46 -72.28 32.42
C SER A 7 26.64 -73.50 32.06
N SER A 8 25.89 -73.45 30.95
CA SER A 8 25.47 -74.66 30.28
C SER A 8 26.10 -74.72 28.87
N ARG A 9 27.15 -75.46 28.74
CA ARG A 9 27.70 -75.98 27.47
C ARG A 9 26.68 -76.92 26.90
N SER A 10 26.06 -76.53 25.76
CA SER A 10 25.40 -77.51 24.91
C SER A 10 26.43 -78.13 23.98
N LEU A 11 26.74 -79.38 24.20
CA LEU A 11 27.49 -80.21 23.32
C LEU A 11 26.67 -80.51 22.03
N VAL A 12 27.16 -80.00 20.91
CA VAL A 12 26.70 -80.44 19.60
C VAL A 12 27.46 -81.74 19.25
N PRO A 13 26.80 -82.88 19.02
CA PRO A 13 27.50 -84.06 18.61
C PRO A 13 27.97 -83.92 17.16
N VAL A 14 29.27 -83.97 16.98
CA VAL A 14 29.93 -84.14 15.64
C VAL A 14 29.69 -85.57 15.23
N TRP A 15 28.76 -85.75 14.28
CA TRP A 15 28.60 -87.04 13.58
C TRP A 15 29.71 -87.21 12.58
N HIS A 16 30.76 -88.00 12.94
CA HIS A 16 31.67 -88.56 12.00
C HIS A 16 30.99 -89.81 11.38
N SER A 17 30.68 -89.69 10.09
CA SER A 17 30.27 -90.87 9.29
C SER A 17 31.48 -91.70 8.99
N PRO A 18 31.57 -92.91 9.42
CA PRO A 18 32.57 -93.81 8.88
C PRO A 18 32.14 -94.23 7.46
N GLU A 19 32.96 -93.94 6.47
CA GLU A 19 32.85 -94.59 5.16
C GLU A 19 33.12 -96.11 5.34
N ALA A 20 32.16 -96.79 5.77
CA ALA A 20 32.06 -98.22 5.59
C ALA A 20 31.52 -98.44 4.17
N LYS A 21 32.44 -98.79 3.24
CA LYS A 21 32.07 -99.39 1.98
C LYS A 21 31.38 -100.72 2.31
N ASP A 22 30.12 -100.73 2.45
CA ASP A 22 29.32 -101.93 2.60
C ASP A 22 29.44 -102.71 1.26
N PRO A 23 29.99 -103.89 1.26
CA PRO A 23 30.22 -104.68 0.01
C PRO A 23 28.94 -105.14 -0.63
N THR A 24 27.80 -104.97 0.03
CA THR A 24 26.47 -105.36 -0.45
C THR A 24 25.73 -104.21 -1.19
N LEU A 25 26.21 -103.01 -1.09
CA LEU A 25 25.63 -101.83 -1.74
C LEU A 25 25.46 -101.95 -3.27
N PRO A 26 26.44 -102.49 -4.01
CA PRO A 26 26.29 -102.63 -5.45
C PRO A 26 25.22 -103.66 -5.84
N ALA A 27 24.96 -104.73 -5.05
CA ALA A 27 23.96 -105.69 -5.33
C ALA A 27 22.56 -105.24 -4.98
N ILE A 28 22.37 -104.40 -3.98
CA ILE A 28 21.12 -103.75 -3.59
C ILE A 28 20.72 -102.71 -4.62
N LEU A 29 21.65 -101.99 -5.24
CA LEU A 29 21.35 -101.02 -6.27
C LEU A 29 20.90 -101.60 -7.59
N GLU A 30 21.22 -102.87 -7.85
CA GLU A 30 20.81 -103.65 -9.06
C GLU A 30 19.35 -104.09 -9.01
N PHE A 31 18.74 -104.20 -7.83
CA PHE A 31 17.38 -104.56 -7.61
C PHE A 31 16.42 -103.43 -7.24
N GLN A 32 16.87 -102.19 -7.33
CA GLN A 32 15.98 -101.02 -7.07
C GLN A 32 15.07 -100.77 -8.28
N TRP A 33 13.85 -100.38 -7.95
CA TRP A 33 12.85 -99.89 -8.97
C TRP A 33 13.55 -98.68 -9.75
N PRO A 34 13.28 -98.61 -11.05
CA PRO A 34 13.90 -97.58 -11.89
C PRO A 34 13.70 -96.16 -11.37
N SER A 35 12.60 -95.86 -10.68
CA SER A 35 12.27 -94.51 -10.08
C SER A 35 13.11 -94.24 -8.85
N THR A 36 13.48 -95.26 -8.01
CA THR A 36 14.37 -95.01 -6.82
C THR A 36 15.82 -94.96 -7.19
N ALA A 37 16.29 -95.61 -8.25
CA ALA A 37 17.63 -95.47 -8.81
C ALA A 37 17.89 -94.07 -9.37
N ILE A 38 16.89 -93.43 -9.97
CA ILE A 38 16.97 -92.07 -10.49
C ILE A 38 17.06 -91.04 -9.34
N VAL A 39 16.27 -91.24 -8.24
CA VAL A 39 16.28 -90.33 -7.08
C VAL A 39 17.61 -90.39 -6.30
N ASN A 40 18.25 -91.60 -6.21
CA ASN A 40 19.49 -91.74 -5.49
C ASN A 40 20.76 -91.65 -6.37
N ALA A 41 20.58 -91.36 -7.67
CA ALA A 41 21.72 -91.12 -8.55
C ALA A 41 22.49 -89.87 -8.15
N PRO A 42 23.81 -89.91 -7.98
CA PRO A 42 24.58 -88.73 -7.64
C PRO A 42 24.45 -87.71 -8.77
N VAL A 43 24.04 -86.49 -8.42
CA VAL A 43 23.85 -85.40 -9.37
C VAL A 43 25.06 -85.17 -10.23
N PRO A 44 24.96 -85.31 -11.56
CA PRO A 44 26.09 -85.27 -12.48
C PRO A 44 26.80 -83.89 -12.31
N ARG A 45 28.15 -83.90 -12.39
CA ARG A 45 28.97 -82.69 -12.22
C ARG A 45 28.58 -81.57 -13.16
N SER A 46 28.05 -81.89 -14.35
CA SER A 46 27.46 -80.89 -15.28
C SER A 46 26.22 -80.18 -14.76
N ALA A 47 25.34 -80.88 -14.05
CA ALA A 47 24.16 -80.22 -13.46
C ALA A 47 24.53 -79.26 -12.32
N ARG A 48 25.53 -79.54 -11.51
CA ARG A 48 26.07 -78.60 -10.52
C ARG A 48 26.72 -77.39 -11.21
N GLY A 49 27.40 -77.53 -12.35
CA GLY A 49 27.92 -76.42 -13.13
C GLY A 49 26.83 -75.52 -13.66
N ILE A 50 25.73 -76.12 -14.16
CA ILE A 50 24.58 -75.32 -14.64
C ILE A 50 23.90 -74.55 -13.48
N VAL A 51 23.72 -75.14 -12.30
CA VAL A 51 23.21 -74.49 -11.12
C VAL A 51 24.09 -73.32 -10.69
N TRP A 52 25.41 -73.51 -10.65
CA TRP A 52 26.34 -72.43 -10.32
C TRP A 52 26.37 -71.36 -11.38
N MET A 53 26.20 -71.68 -12.66
CA MET A 53 26.14 -70.70 -13.75
C MET A 53 24.85 -69.85 -13.62
N ILE A 54 23.69 -70.50 -13.37
CA ILE A 54 22.41 -69.82 -13.17
C ILE A 54 22.47 -68.94 -11.90
N THR A 55 22.99 -69.49 -10.79
CA THR A 55 23.13 -68.76 -9.53
C THR A 55 24.04 -67.52 -9.69
N SER A 56 25.16 -67.67 -10.40
CA SER A 56 26.10 -66.60 -10.73
C SER A 56 25.42 -65.54 -11.61
N MET A 57 24.66 -65.97 -12.63
CA MET A 57 23.94 -65.07 -13.51
C MET A 57 22.84 -64.27 -12.73
N VAL A 58 22.09 -64.93 -11.84
CA VAL A 58 21.11 -64.26 -10.99
C VAL A 58 21.79 -63.30 -10.00
N ALA A 59 22.92 -63.72 -9.40
CA ALA A 59 23.67 -62.86 -8.49
C ALA A 59 24.21 -61.60 -9.21
N VAL A 60 24.74 -61.75 -10.44
CA VAL A 60 25.15 -60.61 -11.27
C VAL A 60 23.98 -59.73 -11.63
N LEU A 61 22.82 -60.30 -11.98
CA LEU A 61 21.62 -59.52 -12.30
C LEU A 61 21.11 -58.75 -11.10
N ILE A 62 21.12 -59.33 -9.89
CA ILE A 62 20.77 -58.65 -8.64
C ILE A 62 21.77 -57.53 -8.34
N LEU A 63 23.07 -57.77 -8.55
CA LEU A 63 24.10 -56.78 -8.34
C LEU A 63 23.94 -55.60 -9.31
N VAL A 64 23.69 -55.89 -10.58
CA VAL A 64 23.42 -54.88 -11.61
C VAL A 64 22.15 -54.09 -11.25
N ALA A 65 21.06 -54.76 -10.85
CA ALA A 65 19.82 -54.14 -10.41
C ALA A 65 20.00 -53.29 -9.14
N GLY A 66 20.98 -53.62 -8.30
CA GLY A 66 21.32 -52.87 -7.09
C GLY A 66 22.21 -51.63 -7.34
N VAL A 67 22.93 -51.60 -8.48
CA VAL A 67 23.85 -50.51 -8.79
C VAL A 67 23.23 -49.47 -9.75
N ILE A 68 22.36 -49.91 -10.67
CA ILE A 68 21.76 -48.98 -11.65
C ILE A 68 20.75 -48.07 -10.97
N PRO A 69 21.00 -46.72 -10.90
CA PRO A 69 20.06 -45.78 -10.38
C PRO A 69 19.02 -45.45 -11.45
N VAL A 70 17.74 -45.45 -11.08
CA VAL A 70 16.61 -44.97 -11.87
C VAL A 70 16.04 -43.71 -11.19
N ASP A 71 15.76 -42.66 -11.97
CA ASP A 71 15.15 -41.45 -11.45
C ASP A 71 13.78 -41.77 -10.87
N ARG A 72 13.53 -41.33 -9.64
CA ARG A 72 12.20 -41.33 -9.06
C ARG A 72 11.52 -40.06 -9.46
N VAL A 73 10.37 -40.17 -10.12
CA VAL A 73 9.61 -39.07 -10.66
C VAL A 73 8.23 -39.01 -10.01
N VAL A 74 7.81 -37.84 -9.62
CA VAL A 74 6.44 -37.51 -9.22
C VAL A 74 5.79 -36.78 -10.39
N THR A 75 4.72 -37.37 -10.93
CA THR A 75 4.01 -36.84 -12.09
C THR A 75 2.79 -36.05 -11.61
N ALA A 76 2.73 -34.77 -11.92
CA ALA A 76 1.64 -33.87 -11.54
C ALA A 76 1.03 -33.21 -12.79
N ARG A 77 -0.28 -33.19 -12.87
CA ARG A 77 -0.99 -32.41 -13.89
C ARG A 77 -1.04 -30.95 -13.49
N GLY A 78 -0.91 -30.07 -14.47
CA GLY A 78 -0.88 -28.65 -14.25
C GLY A 78 -1.32 -27.84 -15.46
N VAL A 79 -1.24 -26.54 -15.32
CA VAL A 79 -1.47 -25.58 -16.40
C VAL A 79 -0.40 -24.50 -16.36
N VAL A 80 -0.10 -23.92 -17.52
CA VAL A 80 0.73 -22.73 -17.60
C VAL A 80 -0.07 -21.56 -17.05
N ILE A 81 0.51 -20.83 -16.10
CA ILE A 81 -0.06 -19.61 -15.54
C ILE A 81 0.89 -18.44 -15.76
N SER A 82 0.34 -17.25 -15.70
CA SER A 82 1.14 -16.03 -15.60
C SER A 82 1.59 -15.82 -14.15
N GLN A 83 2.85 -15.49 -13.94
CA GLN A 83 3.37 -15.10 -12.61
C GLN A 83 2.70 -13.82 -12.13
N THR A 84 2.40 -12.89 -13.06
CA THR A 84 1.66 -11.67 -12.78
C THR A 84 0.17 -11.96 -12.86
N PRO A 85 -0.62 -11.61 -11.83
CA PRO A 85 -2.06 -11.80 -11.87
C PRO A 85 -2.70 -11.00 -13.01
N THR A 86 -3.86 -11.46 -13.47
CA THR A 86 -4.68 -10.73 -14.44
C THR A 86 -5.08 -9.37 -13.87
N ILE A 87 -5.09 -8.35 -14.72
CA ILE A 87 -5.50 -6.99 -14.36
C ILE A 87 -7.01 -6.89 -14.59
N LEU A 88 -7.72 -6.54 -13.53
CA LEU A 88 -9.16 -6.30 -13.59
C LEU A 88 -9.38 -4.79 -13.72
N VAL A 89 -9.90 -4.38 -14.88
CA VAL A 89 -10.30 -3.00 -15.13
C VAL A 89 -11.77 -2.84 -14.74
N GLN A 90 -12.02 -1.93 -13.81
CA GLN A 90 -13.34 -1.69 -13.24
C GLN A 90 -13.57 -0.19 -13.02
N PRO A 91 -14.81 0.33 -13.11
CA PRO A 91 -15.11 1.71 -12.81
C PRO A 91 -14.98 1.99 -11.31
N LEU A 92 -14.47 3.17 -10.98
CA LEU A 92 -14.37 3.64 -9.60
C LEU A 92 -15.74 4.04 -9.06
N ASP A 93 -16.56 4.68 -9.90
CA ASP A 93 -17.90 5.14 -9.57
C ASP A 93 -18.93 4.57 -10.56
N THR A 94 -20.20 4.52 -10.15
CA THR A 94 -21.30 4.14 -11.04
C THR A 94 -21.38 5.11 -12.22
N SER A 95 -21.21 4.59 -13.43
CA SER A 95 -21.09 5.41 -14.63
C SER A 95 -21.73 4.74 -15.85
N ILE A 96 -22.13 5.54 -16.85
CA ILE A 96 -22.69 5.05 -18.11
C ILE A 96 -21.55 4.79 -19.11
N VAL A 97 -21.57 3.64 -19.77
CA VAL A 97 -20.61 3.31 -20.84
C VAL A 97 -20.89 4.17 -22.07
N ARG A 98 -19.92 4.99 -22.48
CA ARG A 98 -20.01 5.83 -23.68
C ARG A 98 -19.42 5.16 -24.90
N SER A 99 -18.27 4.49 -24.76
CA SER A 99 -17.66 3.67 -25.81
C SER A 99 -16.83 2.56 -25.21
N ILE A 100 -16.69 1.47 -25.97
CA ILE A 100 -15.76 0.38 -25.71
C ILE A 100 -14.84 0.35 -26.91
N ASP A 101 -13.56 0.63 -26.70
CA ASP A 101 -12.60 0.90 -27.76
C ASP A 101 -11.69 -0.31 -28.05
N VAL A 102 -11.95 -1.47 -27.40
CA VAL A 102 -11.15 -2.70 -27.54
C VAL A 102 -12.04 -3.93 -27.70
N THR A 103 -11.46 -4.99 -28.29
CA THR A 103 -12.11 -6.28 -28.52
C THR A 103 -11.36 -7.42 -27.81
N GLU A 104 -12.05 -8.54 -27.54
CA GLU A 104 -11.41 -9.72 -26.94
C GLU A 104 -10.31 -10.27 -27.86
N GLY A 105 -9.15 -10.60 -27.28
CA GLY A 105 -7.96 -11.05 -27.99
C GLY A 105 -7.06 -9.92 -28.52
N GLU A 106 -7.47 -8.65 -28.43
CA GLU A 106 -6.68 -7.51 -28.89
C GLU A 106 -5.48 -7.25 -27.95
N ARG A 107 -4.34 -6.88 -28.56
CA ARG A 107 -3.16 -6.43 -27.80
C ARG A 107 -3.26 -4.93 -27.55
N VAL A 108 -3.10 -4.53 -26.30
CA VAL A 108 -3.15 -3.14 -25.84
C VAL A 108 -1.83 -2.73 -25.21
N SER A 109 -1.44 -1.48 -25.43
CA SER A 109 -0.23 -0.90 -24.87
C SER A 109 -0.51 -0.16 -23.57
N ALA A 110 0.53 0.02 -22.75
CA ALA A 110 0.46 0.85 -21.56
C ALA A 110 -0.07 2.26 -21.88
N GLY A 111 -1.06 2.73 -21.09
CA GLY A 111 -1.73 4.02 -21.30
C GLY A 111 -2.84 4.03 -22.37
N GLN A 112 -3.02 2.96 -23.15
CA GLN A 112 -4.08 2.88 -24.16
C GLN A 112 -5.46 2.93 -23.52
N VAL A 113 -6.37 3.72 -24.09
CA VAL A 113 -7.77 3.78 -23.66
C VAL A 113 -8.48 2.49 -24.08
N LEU A 114 -9.12 1.86 -23.11
CA LEU A 114 -9.89 0.62 -23.29
C LEU A 114 -11.38 0.89 -23.45
N ALA A 115 -11.88 1.84 -22.66
CA ALA A 115 -13.26 2.28 -22.71
C ALA A 115 -13.39 3.70 -22.15
N ARG A 116 -14.44 4.39 -22.56
CA ARG A 116 -14.81 5.71 -22.05
C ARG A 116 -16.16 5.63 -21.38
N LEU A 117 -16.21 6.16 -20.15
CA LEU A 117 -17.42 6.34 -19.41
C LEU A 117 -17.95 7.77 -19.60
N ASP A 118 -19.16 8.07 -19.16
CA ASP A 118 -19.75 9.41 -19.29
C ASP A 118 -19.10 10.38 -18.28
N PRO A 119 -18.44 11.46 -18.74
CA PRO A 119 -17.74 12.41 -17.88
C PRO A 119 -18.67 13.49 -17.29
N THR A 120 -19.98 13.50 -17.60
CA THR A 120 -20.87 14.63 -17.32
C THR A 120 -20.87 15.01 -15.84
N PHE A 121 -21.04 14.06 -14.93
CA PHE A 121 -21.04 14.32 -13.49
C PHE A 121 -19.64 14.73 -12.99
N ALA A 122 -18.59 14.00 -13.36
CA ALA A 122 -17.23 14.32 -12.95
C ALA A 122 -16.77 15.70 -13.47
N SER A 123 -17.19 16.08 -14.68
CA SER A 123 -16.90 17.41 -15.26
C SER A 123 -17.67 18.52 -14.57
N ALA A 124 -18.92 18.29 -14.17
CA ALA A 124 -19.71 19.26 -13.44
C ALA A 124 -19.13 19.50 -12.03
N ASP A 125 -18.72 18.45 -11.35
CA ASP A 125 -18.08 18.55 -10.03
C ASP A 125 -16.76 19.32 -10.12
N GLU A 126 -15.91 18.99 -11.11
CA GLU A 126 -14.66 19.73 -11.36
C GLU A 126 -14.93 21.24 -11.63
N ALA A 127 -15.92 21.56 -12.49
CA ALA A 127 -16.25 22.94 -12.80
C ALA A 127 -16.74 23.71 -11.58
N THR A 128 -17.59 23.11 -10.75
CA THR A 128 -18.09 23.69 -9.50
C THR A 128 -16.93 23.98 -8.52
N LEU A 129 -16.06 22.99 -8.30
CA LEU A 129 -14.92 23.13 -7.39
C LEU A 129 -13.88 24.12 -7.93
N THR A 130 -13.69 24.19 -9.25
CA THR A 130 -12.82 25.20 -9.88
C THR A 130 -13.32 26.60 -9.60
N THR A 131 -14.62 26.84 -9.74
CA THR A 131 -15.25 28.13 -9.42
C THR A 131 -15.08 28.47 -7.93
N GLN A 132 -15.28 27.50 -7.05
CA GLN A 132 -15.09 27.67 -5.61
C GLN A 132 -13.64 28.04 -5.26
N VAL A 133 -12.66 27.34 -5.83
CA VAL A 133 -11.24 27.65 -5.64
C VAL A 133 -10.91 29.05 -6.13
N THR A 134 -11.35 29.44 -7.33
CA THR A 134 -11.13 30.78 -7.87
C THR A 134 -11.71 31.87 -6.97
N THR A 135 -12.92 31.64 -6.42
CA THR A 135 -13.56 32.58 -5.49
C THR A 135 -12.75 32.74 -4.21
N LEU A 136 -12.30 31.64 -3.61
CA LEU A 136 -11.49 31.65 -2.40
C LEU A 136 -10.08 32.22 -2.64
N GLU A 137 -9.49 31.99 -3.81
CA GLU A 137 -8.20 32.60 -4.19
C GLU A 137 -8.29 34.11 -4.27
N ALA A 138 -9.37 34.62 -4.84
CA ALA A 138 -9.61 36.08 -4.90
C ALA A 138 -9.82 36.67 -3.48
N GLU A 139 -10.53 35.97 -2.60
CA GLU A 139 -10.76 36.38 -1.21
C GLU A 139 -9.43 36.41 -0.41
N VAL A 140 -8.63 35.34 -0.51
CA VAL A 140 -7.31 35.25 0.15
C VAL A 140 -6.40 36.34 -0.35
N ALA A 141 -6.34 36.57 -1.66
CA ALA A 141 -5.50 37.62 -2.24
C ALA A 141 -5.89 39.03 -1.75
N ARG A 142 -7.20 39.31 -1.62
CA ARG A 142 -7.68 40.56 -1.01
C ARG A 142 -7.27 40.70 0.46
N LEU A 143 -7.52 39.66 1.26
CA LEU A 143 -7.19 39.68 2.69
C LEU A 143 -5.68 39.78 2.92
N GLN A 144 -4.88 39.16 2.06
CA GLN A 144 -3.43 39.31 2.08
C GLN A 144 -3.00 40.75 1.76
N ALA A 145 -3.65 41.40 0.77
CA ALA A 145 -3.40 42.80 0.45
C ALA A 145 -3.78 43.71 1.61
N GLU A 146 -4.91 43.47 2.30
CA GLU A 146 -5.35 44.19 3.51
C GLU A 146 -4.32 44.00 4.65
N ALA A 147 -3.82 42.78 4.89
CA ALA A 147 -2.84 42.46 5.93
C ALA A 147 -1.50 43.17 5.68
N ASP A 148 -1.08 43.19 4.41
CA ASP A 148 0.19 43.84 3.98
C ASP A 148 0.05 45.37 3.79
N ALA A 149 -1.13 45.93 3.96
CA ALA A 149 -1.48 47.32 3.66
C ALA A 149 -1.08 47.75 2.21
N LYS A 150 -1.28 46.80 1.24
CA LYS A 150 -0.95 47.02 -0.17
C LYS A 150 -2.22 47.26 -1.00
N PRO A 151 -2.13 47.98 -2.11
CA PRO A 151 -3.26 48.11 -3.01
C PRO A 151 -3.58 46.78 -3.67
N PHE A 152 -4.87 46.41 -3.73
CA PHE A 152 -5.34 45.25 -4.45
C PHE A 152 -5.92 45.68 -5.81
N ASN A 153 -5.07 45.60 -6.84
CA ASN A 153 -5.44 45.99 -8.20
C ASN A 153 -5.63 44.76 -9.07
N TYR A 154 -6.80 44.58 -9.60
CA TYR A 154 -7.10 43.50 -10.56
C TYR A 154 -7.57 44.13 -11.88
N SER A 155 -6.90 43.73 -12.99
CA SER A 155 -7.19 44.22 -14.34
C SER A 155 -7.78 43.17 -15.28
N GLY A 156 -8.11 41.97 -14.74
CA GLY A 156 -8.76 40.89 -15.51
C GLY A 156 -10.29 41.03 -15.56
N ASN A 157 -10.95 40.03 -16.18
CA ASN A 157 -12.41 40.00 -16.37
C ASN A 157 -13.13 38.98 -15.44
N ASP A 158 -12.43 38.32 -14.53
CA ASP A 158 -13.09 37.39 -13.62
C ASP A 158 -13.98 38.12 -12.62
N PRO A 159 -15.31 37.81 -12.57
CA PRO A 159 -16.26 38.51 -11.71
C PRO A 159 -15.96 38.39 -10.21
N ASN A 160 -15.36 37.26 -9.78
CA ASN A 160 -15.04 37.07 -8.37
C ASN A 160 -13.88 37.98 -7.96
N TRP A 161 -12.88 38.13 -8.78
CA TRP A 161 -11.75 39.02 -8.53
C TRP A 161 -12.16 40.49 -8.57
N LEU A 162 -13.05 40.89 -9.52
CA LEU A 162 -13.61 42.24 -9.59
C LEU A 162 -14.41 42.59 -8.33
N LEU A 163 -15.22 41.62 -7.86
CA LEU A 163 -15.96 41.80 -6.61
C LEU A 163 -15.04 42.00 -5.42
N GLN A 164 -14.00 41.19 -5.29
CA GLN A 164 -13.04 41.34 -4.19
C GLN A 164 -12.25 42.66 -4.26
N ALA A 165 -11.93 43.14 -5.47
CA ALA A 165 -11.33 44.47 -5.64
C ALA A 165 -12.26 45.60 -5.18
N ALA A 166 -13.54 45.53 -5.49
CA ALA A 166 -14.51 46.49 -5.00
C ALA A 166 -14.65 46.46 -3.48
N ILE A 167 -14.74 45.25 -2.88
CA ILE A 167 -14.79 45.08 -1.41
C ILE A 167 -13.55 45.69 -0.76
N HIS A 168 -12.35 45.40 -1.29
CA HIS A 168 -11.10 45.97 -0.80
C HIS A 168 -11.14 47.50 -0.79
N GLY A 169 -11.55 48.11 -1.91
CA GLY A 169 -11.64 49.55 -2.02
C GLY A 169 -12.55 50.16 -0.96
N HIS A 170 -13.73 49.59 -0.73
CA HIS A 170 -14.65 50.05 0.31
C HIS A 170 -14.10 49.87 1.72
N ARG A 171 -13.50 48.74 2.04
CA ARG A 171 -12.91 48.49 3.38
C ARG A 171 -11.74 49.41 3.69
N VAL A 172 -10.85 49.64 2.72
CA VAL A 172 -9.73 50.54 2.89
C VAL A 172 -10.23 51.97 3.08
N ALA A 173 -11.22 52.44 2.28
CA ALA A 173 -11.83 53.73 2.43
C ALA A 173 -12.48 53.93 3.81
N GLU A 174 -13.17 52.92 4.34
CA GLU A 174 -13.73 52.93 5.68
C GLU A 174 -12.64 53.06 6.77
N PHE A 175 -11.60 52.28 6.68
CA PHE A 175 -10.46 52.29 7.59
C PHE A 175 -9.80 53.68 7.60
N ASP A 176 -9.49 54.22 6.42
CA ASP A 176 -8.89 55.53 6.26
C ASP A 176 -9.78 56.69 6.82
N ALA A 177 -11.11 56.62 6.53
CA ALA A 177 -12.05 57.58 7.08
C ALA A 177 -12.08 57.57 8.63
N LYS A 178 -11.96 56.37 9.22
CA LYS A 178 -11.92 56.22 10.68
C LYS A 178 -10.64 56.76 11.25
N LEU A 179 -9.48 56.50 10.62
CA LEU A 179 -8.20 57.05 11.02
C LEU A 179 -8.17 58.57 10.88
N GLN A 180 -8.79 59.15 9.83
CA GLN A 180 -8.87 60.57 9.66
C GLN A 180 -9.71 61.24 10.76
N ASN A 181 -10.79 60.57 11.19
CA ASN A 181 -11.58 61.09 12.34
C ASN A 181 -10.74 61.15 13.62
N TYR A 182 -9.93 60.09 13.89
CA TYR A 182 -9.01 60.14 15.04
C TYR A 182 -7.99 61.24 14.92
N ARG A 183 -7.43 61.50 13.73
CA ARG A 183 -6.47 62.62 13.49
C ARG A 183 -7.13 63.96 13.81
N ASN A 184 -8.31 64.23 13.27
CA ASN A 184 -9.01 65.48 13.50
C ASN A 184 -9.26 65.72 15.00
N ARG A 185 -9.62 64.68 15.76
CA ARG A 185 -9.86 64.80 17.21
C ARG A 185 -8.53 64.98 18.00
N VAL A 186 -7.44 64.38 17.53
CA VAL A 186 -6.11 64.60 18.10
C VAL A 186 -5.70 66.06 17.91
N ASP A 187 -5.95 66.63 16.72
CA ASP A 187 -5.63 68.01 16.42
C ASP A 187 -6.47 69.00 17.28
N GLU A 188 -7.76 68.70 17.52
CA GLU A 188 -8.63 69.45 18.40
C GLU A 188 -8.13 69.46 19.86
N LEU A 189 -7.72 68.30 20.38
CA LEU A 189 -7.20 68.18 21.73
C LEU A 189 -5.80 68.88 21.85
N ASN A 190 -4.95 68.76 20.83
CA ASN A 190 -3.66 69.49 20.80
C ASN A 190 -3.87 71.00 20.80
N ALA A 191 -4.86 71.55 20.05
CA ALA A 191 -5.21 72.93 20.07
C ALA A 191 -5.73 73.38 21.46
N THR A 192 -6.51 72.52 22.13
CA THR A 192 -7.04 72.78 23.50
C THR A 192 -5.88 72.81 24.51
N ILE A 193 -4.93 71.88 24.41
CA ILE A 193 -3.73 71.84 25.25
C ILE A 193 -2.90 73.10 25.04
N ALA A 194 -2.62 73.49 23.79
CA ALA A 194 -1.84 74.68 23.46
C ALA A 194 -2.50 75.98 24.00
N LYS A 195 -3.84 76.07 23.89
CA LYS A 195 -4.59 77.19 24.48
C LYS A 195 -4.46 77.23 25.99
N ALA A 196 -4.68 76.08 26.65
CA ALA A 196 -4.62 76.00 28.12
C ALA A 196 -3.22 76.29 28.66
N GLU A 197 -2.17 75.87 27.95
CA GLU A 197 -0.76 76.20 28.28
C GLU A 197 -0.45 77.67 28.10
N ALA A 198 -0.94 78.31 27.02
CA ALA A 198 -0.82 79.76 26.81
C ALA A 198 -1.54 80.55 27.90
N ASP A 199 -2.77 80.14 28.23
CA ASP A 199 -3.53 80.77 29.31
C ASP A 199 -2.83 80.62 30.67
N ALA A 200 -2.25 79.46 30.95
CA ALA A 200 -1.50 79.20 32.19
C ALA A 200 -0.22 80.03 32.27
N VAL A 201 0.46 80.31 31.16
CA VAL A 201 1.62 81.23 31.13
C VAL A 201 1.16 82.69 31.44
N ALA A 202 0.11 83.13 30.74
CA ALA A 202 -0.41 84.48 30.93
C ALA A 202 -0.94 84.70 32.36
N TYR A 203 -1.63 83.73 32.96
CA TYR A 203 -2.10 83.83 34.35
C TYR A 203 -0.97 83.72 35.37
N ARG A 204 0.08 82.99 35.10
CA ARG A 204 1.31 82.97 35.93
C ARG A 204 2.01 84.32 36.01
N GLU A 205 2.18 85.00 34.86
CA GLU A 205 2.71 86.34 34.83
C GLU A 205 1.88 87.36 35.59
N ARG A 206 0.54 87.30 35.38
CA ARG A 206 -0.40 88.17 36.10
C ARG A 206 -0.41 87.92 37.61
N LEU A 207 -0.33 86.65 38.04
CA LEU A 207 -0.22 86.23 39.45
C LEU A 207 1.04 86.81 40.08
N GLN A 208 2.20 86.80 39.38
CA GLN A 208 3.44 87.33 39.85
C GLN A 208 3.33 88.83 40.07
N VAL A 209 2.70 89.58 39.16
CA VAL A 209 2.39 91.01 39.32
C VAL A 209 1.46 91.24 40.51
N ALA A 210 0.33 90.45 40.66
CA ALA A 210 -0.60 90.60 41.77
C ALA A 210 0.07 90.29 43.12
N GLU A 211 0.95 89.29 43.20
CA GLU A 211 1.77 89.03 44.42
C GLU A 211 2.71 90.19 44.79
N SER A 212 3.37 90.80 43.82
CA SER A 212 4.19 91.98 44.06
C SER A 212 3.38 93.15 44.57
N VAL A 213 2.21 93.44 44.01
CA VAL A 213 1.28 94.48 44.46
C VAL A 213 0.78 94.21 45.88
N GLU A 214 0.37 92.93 46.17
CA GLU A 214 -0.08 92.54 47.51
C GLU A 214 1.05 92.76 48.54
N GLN A 215 2.28 92.36 48.25
CA GLN A 215 3.42 92.56 49.10
C GLN A 215 3.72 93.99 49.38
N MET A 216 3.66 94.85 48.33
CA MET A 216 3.83 96.30 48.43
C MET A 216 2.72 96.91 49.35
N ARG A 217 1.47 96.54 49.10
CA ARG A 217 0.36 97.00 49.92
C ARG A 217 0.44 96.50 51.42
N LYS A 218 0.91 95.35 51.62
CA LYS A 218 1.21 94.77 52.95
C LYS A 218 2.26 95.52 53.71
N GLN A 219 3.36 95.94 53.06
CA GLN A 219 4.42 96.77 53.65
C GLN A 219 3.88 98.13 54.00
N LEU A 220 3.07 98.78 53.13
CA LEU A 220 2.42 100.07 53.36
C LEU A 220 1.43 100.03 54.50
N ALA A 221 0.66 98.97 54.64
CA ALA A 221 -0.27 98.80 55.74
C ALA A 221 0.43 98.55 57.08
N GLN A 222 1.56 97.90 57.10
CA GLN A 222 2.42 97.68 58.31
C GLN A 222 3.09 98.98 58.78
N SER A 223 3.35 99.89 57.89
CA SER A 223 3.94 101.18 58.15
C SER A 223 2.85 102.26 58.49
N GLU A 224 1.62 101.86 58.71
CA GLU A 224 0.42 102.72 58.98
C GLU A 224 0.14 103.75 57.85
N ALA A 225 0.83 103.63 56.70
CA ALA A 225 0.69 104.54 55.56
C ALA A 225 -0.30 103.99 54.49
N GLY A 226 -0.92 102.81 54.67
CA GLY A 226 -1.76 102.21 53.70
C GLY A 226 -3.15 101.78 54.24
N SER A 227 -4.14 101.70 53.34
CA SER A 227 -5.56 101.30 53.70
C SER A 227 -5.60 99.74 53.78
N LYS A 228 -6.17 99.21 54.86
CA LYS A 228 -6.48 97.79 55.01
C LYS A 228 -7.48 97.24 53.94
N LEU A 229 -8.36 98.09 53.44
CA LEU A 229 -9.26 97.78 52.33
C LEU A 229 -8.48 97.53 51.02
N GLU A 230 -7.48 98.32 50.74
CA GLU A 230 -6.65 98.18 49.54
C GLU A 230 -5.74 96.92 49.59
N LEU A 231 -5.26 96.51 50.81
CA LEU A 231 -4.61 95.29 51.01
C LEU A 231 -5.56 94.07 50.73
N LEU A 232 -6.79 94.14 51.29
CA LEU A 232 -7.77 93.08 51.04
C LEU A 232 -8.12 92.91 49.56
N LYS A 233 -8.30 94.02 48.82
CA LYS A 233 -8.49 94.03 47.37
C LYS A 233 -7.30 93.35 46.61
N ALA A 234 -6.08 93.74 46.97
CA ALA A 234 -4.87 93.12 46.37
C ALA A 234 -4.79 91.64 46.65
N SER A 235 -5.11 91.15 47.86
CA SER A 235 -5.18 89.77 48.23
C SER A 235 -6.23 89.02 47.47
N ASP A 236 -7.44 89.65 47.27
CA ASP A 236 -8.52 88.99 46.45
C ASP A 236 -8.11 88.86 44.98
N THR A 237 -7.49 89.91 44.37
CA THR A 237 -6.98 89.83 43.01
C THR A 237 -5.93 88.72 42.84
N ARG A 238 -5.00 88.61 43.82
CA ARG A 238 -3.99 87.49 43.80
C ARG A 238 -4.70 86.14 43.88
N ALA A 239 -5.69 85.96 44.76
CA ALA A 239 -6.40 84.68 44.90
C ALA A 239 -7.21 84.35 43.63
N GLU A 240 -7.77 85.38 42.93
CA GLU A 240 -8.43 85.25 41.66
C GLU A 240 -7.45 84.75 40.55
N MET A 241 -6.27 85.37 40.42
CA MET A 241 -5.24 84.98 39.46
C MET A 241 -4.72 83.55 39.76
N ALA A 242 -4.51 83.21 41.01
CA ALA A 242 -4.10 81.88 41.43
C ALA A 242 -5.15 80.80 41.04
N ARG A 243 -6.42 81.08 41.21
CA ARG A 243 -7.54 80.22 40.78
C ARG A 243 -7.57 80.07 39.25
N ALA A 244 -7.41 81.19 38.52
CA ALA A 244 -7.39 81.17 37.06
C ALA A 244 -6.24 80.36 36.51
N LEU A 245 -5.03 80.47 37.11
CA LEU A 245 -3.84 79.67 36.77
C LEU A 245 -4.13 78.18 37.04
N ALA A 246 -4.65 77.82 38.22
CA ALA A 246 -4.95 76.46 38.57
C ALA A 246 -6.01 75.83 37.62
N ASN A 247 -7.04 76.60 37.26
CA ASN A 247 -8.04 76.17 36.28
C ASN A 247 -7.41 75.91 34.89
N ALA A 248 -6.57 76.81 34.40
CA ALA A 248 -5.89 76.62 33.11
C ALA A 248 -5.01 75.41 33.11
N GLN A 249 -4.21 75.22 34.19
CA GLN A 249 -3.39 74.02 34.36
C GLN A 249 -4.21 72.72 34.39
N GLN A 250 -5.33 72.70 35.17
CA GLN A 250 -6.19 71.55 35.24
C GLN A 250 -6.86 71.23 33.89
N THR A 251 -7.24 72.25 33.13
CA THR A 251 -7.79 72.07 31.77
C THR A 251 -6.78 71.45 30.85
N GLY A 252 -5.53 71.95 30.87
CA GLY A 252 -4.42 71.38 30.07
C GLY A 252 -4.13 69.91 30.45
N GLU A 253 -4.07 69.60 31.74
CA GLU A 253 -3.79 68.24 32.21
C GLU A 253 -4.97 67.30 31.93
N ALA A 254 -6.21 67.78 31.95
CA ALA A 254 -7.40 67.01 31.53
C ALA A 254 -7.29 66.68 30.03
N ALA A 255 -7.05 67.70 29.18
CA ALA A 255 -6.93 67.50 27.74
C ALA A 255 -5.77 66.57 27.36
N LYS A 256 -4.61 66.61 28.10
CA LYS A 256 -3.51 65.64 27.91
C LYS A 256 -3.92 64.20 28.21
N ARG A 257 -4.71 64.01 29.28
CA ARG A 257 -5.25 62.67 29.59
C ARG A 257 -6.25 62.17 28.54
N ASP A 258 -7.11 63.09 28.05
CA ASP A 258 -8.07 62.74 27.00
C ASP A 258 -7.33 62.43 25.68
N LEU A 259 -6.24 63.14 25.34
CA LEU A 259 -5.39 62.85 24.21
C LEU A 259 -4.74 61.42 24.33
N ALA A 260 -4.21 61.12 25.52
CA ALA A 260 -3.60 59.80 25.75
C ALA A 260 -4.64 58.68 25.61
N ALA A 261 -5.84 58.84 26.16
CA ALA A 261 -6.95 57.90 25.99
C ALA A 261 -7.36 57.76 24.52
N LEU A 262 -7.50 58.87 23.78
CA LEU A 262 -7.84 58.84 22.35
C LEU A 262 -6.76 58.15 21.50
N MET A 263 -5.47 58.33 21.82
CA MET A 263 -4.39 57.62 21.15
C MET A 263 -4.46 56.11 21.44
N ALA A 264 -4.74 55.72 22.68
CA ALA A 264 -4.92 54.30 23.03
C ALA A 264 -6.13 53.71 22.30
N ASP A 265 -7.23 54.42 22.19
CA ASP A 265 -8.43 53.97 21.44
C ASP A 265 -8.09 53.79 19.93
N ARG A 266 -7.38 54.74 19.33
CA ARG A 266 -6.91 54.65 17.94
C ARG A 266 -6.03 53.40 17.74
N ASP A 267 -5.06 53.19 18.61
CA ASP A 267 -4.13 52.08 18.51
C ASP A 267 -4.88 50.75 18.73
N GLY A 268 -5.84 50.72 19.65
CA GLY A 268 -6.77 49.59 19.85
C GLY A 268 -7.59 49.26 18.58
N TYR A 269 -8.09 50.30 17.88
CA TYR A 269 -8.82 50.13 16.62
C TYR A 269 -7.92 49.53 15.52
N ILE A 270 -6.65 50.02 15.38
CA ILE A 270 -5.69 49.49 14.41
C ILE A 270 -5.39 48.02 14.71
N GLN A 271 -5.12 47.70 15.99
CA GLN A 271 -4.84 46.32 16.39
C GLN A 271 -6.06 45.42 16.16
N GLY A 272 -7.27 45.89 16.48
CA GLY A 272 -8.50 45.14 16.20
C GLY A 272 -8.71 44.88 14.71
N TRP A 273 -8.44 45.89 13.84
CA TRP A 273 -8.48 45.69 12.39
C TRP A 273 -7.49 44.63 11.90
N ASN A 274 -6.23 44.71 12.35
CA ASN A 274 -5.21 43.77 11.98
C ASN A 274 -5.55 42.34 12.44
N ALA A 275 -6.09 42.18 13.65
CA ALA A 275 -6.53 40.92 14.18
C ALA A 275 -7.70 40.31 13.36
N ASP A 276 -8.72 41.13 13.03
CA ASP A 276 -9.85 40.73 12.19
C ASP A 276 -9.41 40.24 10.79
N VAL A 277 -8.50 41.02 10.18
CA VAL A 277 -7.94 40.64 8.87
C VAL A 277 -7.13 39.34 8.95
N ALA A 278 -6.27 39.20 9.98
CA ALA A 278 -5.46 37.99 10.16
C ALA A 278 -6.32 36.75 10.41
N GLU A 279 -7.36 36.87 11.24
CA GLU A 279 -8.29 35.77 11.50
C GLU A 279 -9.04 35.35 10.23
N LYS A 280 -9.59 36.32 9.48
CA LYS A 280 -10.28 36.04 8.21
C LYS A 280 -9.35 35.43 7.17
N LEU A 281 -8.10 35.90 7.09
CA LEU A 281 -7.09 35.35 6.20
C LEU A 281 -6.77 33.90 6.55
N ALA A 282 -6.59 33.59 7.84
CA ALA A 282 -6.34 32.23 8.28
C ALA A 282 -7.52 31.30 7.94
N GLN A 283 -8.76 31.75 8.19
CA GLN A 283 -9.99 31.00 7.85
C GLN A 283 -10.13 30.81 6.34
N ALA A 284 -9.89 31.84 5.54
CA ALA A 284 -9.99 31.77 4.08
C ALA A 284 -8.92 30.84 3.50
N ASN A 285 -7.68 30.88 4.01
CA ASN A 285 -6.62 29.95 3.62
C ASN A 285 -6.97 28.50 3.96
N GLY A 286 -7.55 28.23 5.12
CA GLY A 286 -8.03 26.91 5.49
C GLY A 286 -9.07 26.36 4.49
N LYS A 287 -10.07 27.18 4.17
CA LYS A 287 -11.09 26.81 3.17
C LYS A 287 -10.53 26.64 1.77
N LEU A 288 -9.57 27.49 1.37
CA LEU A 288 -8.91 27.38 0.07
C LEU A 288 -8.12 26.06 -0.06
N ASN A 289 -7.37 25.69 0.97
CA ASN A 289 -6.64 24.43 0.98
C ASN A 289 -7.58 23.23 0.88
N GLU A 290 -8.67 23.23 1.63
CA GLU A 290 -9.70 22.20 1.55
C GLU A 290 -10.32 22.11 0.14
N ALA A 291 -10.71 23.25 -0.43
CA ALA A 291 -11.31 23.31 -1.77
C ALA A 291 -10.30 22.82 -2.85
N ARG A 292 -9.02 23.16 -2.72
CA ARG A 292 -7.97 22.67 -3.63
C ARG A 292 -7.79 21.16 -3.58
N GLU A 293 -7.84 20.57 -2.39
CA GLU A 293 -7.75 19.10 -2.27
C GLU A 293 -9.01 18.43 -2.84
N GLN A 294 -10.19 18.99 -2.64
CA GLN A 294 -11.43 18.51 -3.25
C GLN A 294 -11.36 18.62 -4.79
N LEU A 295 -10.86 19.72 -5.33
CA LEU A 295 -10.68 19.91 -6.77
C LEU A 295 -9.70 18.88 -7.34
N ARG A 296 -8.58 18.64 -6.67
CA ARG A 296 -7.60 17.60 -7.08
C ARG A 296 -8.24 16.23 -7.14
N LYS A 297 -9.05 15.89 -6.14
CA LYS A 297 -9.81 14.64 -6.12
C LYS A 297 -10.81 14.55 -7.28
N ALA A 298 -11.54 15.61 -7.56
CA ALA A 298 -12.49 15.65 -8.69
C ALA A 298 -11.79 15.53 -10.04
N GLN A 299 -10.62 16.16 -10.21
CA GLN A 299 -9.79 16.03 -11.41
C GLN A 299 -9.30 14.60 -11.61
N LEU A 300 -8.87 13.92 -10.54
CA LEU A 300 -8.51 12.51 -10.60
C LEU A 300 -9.71 11.64 -10.99
N HIS A 301 -10.88 11.86 -10.38
CA HIS A 301 -12.11 11.14 -10.75
C HIS A 301 -12.45 11.34 -12.23
N LYS A 302 -12.31 12.57 -12.76
CA LYS A 302 -12.52 12.83 -14.19
C LYS A 302 -11.53 12.10 -15.10
N GLN A 303 -10.26 11.97 -14.67
CA GLN A 303 -9.27 11.18 -15.44
C GLN A 303 -9.63 9.68 -15.45
N LEU A 304 -10.16 9.16 -14.34
CA LEU A 304 -10.55 7.75 -14.20
C LEU A 304 -11.86 7.39 -14.94
N VAL A 305 -12.54 8.35 -15.53
CA VAL A 305 -13.65 8.12 -16.48
C VAL A 305 -13.15 7.47 -17.78
N GLU A 306 -11.90 7.69 -18.15
CA GLU A 306 -11.23 6.93 -19.20
C GLU A 306 -10.52 5.72 -18.58
N LEU A 307 -11.04 4.53 -18.84
CA LEU A 307 -10.41 3.29 -18.42
C LEU A 307 -9.22 2.98 -19.31
N ARG A 308 -8.02 2.95 -18.75
CA ARG A 308 -6.76 2.74 -19.48
C ARG A 308 -6.04 1.49 -19.00
N SER A 309 -5.22 0.92 -19.87
CA SER A 309 -4.31 -0.16 -19.47
C SER A 309 -3.08 0.41 -18.74
N ASP A 310 -2.72 -0.17 -17.59
CA ASP A 310 -1.54 0.25 -16.84
C ASP A 310 -0.22 -0.26 -17.46
N ARG A 311 -0.29 -1.30 -18.30
CA ARG A 311 0.86 -1.95 -18.95
C ARG A 311 0.46 -2.64 -20.25
N ASP A 312 1.45 -3.13 -20.98
CA ASP A 312 1.21 -3.92 -22.18
C ASP A 312 0.51 -5.24 -21.83
N ALA A 313 -0.63 -5.49 -22.43
CA ALA A 313 -1.47 -6.63 -22.11
C ALA A 313 -2.28 -7.12 -23.33
N ILE A 314 -2.94 -8.27 -23.17
CA ILE A 314 -3.93 -8.79 -24.11
C ILE A 314 -5.28 -8.78 -23.40
N VAL A 315 -6.31 -8.31 -24.08
CA VAL A 315 -7.68 -8.33 -23.60
C VAL A 315 -8.17 -9.77 -23.54
N GLN A 316 -8.38 -10.31 -22.34
CA GLN A 316 -8.87 -11.67 -22.15
C GLN A 316 -10.37 -11.75 -22.32
N SER A 317 -11.10 -10.82 -21.69
CA SER A 317 -12.56 -10.76 -21.79
C SER A 317 -13.07 -9.34 -21.58
N VAL A 318 -14.17 -9.03 -22.23
CA VAL A 318 -14.93 -7.79 -22.05
C VAL A 318 -16.34 -8.17 -21.56
N ALA A 319 -16.82 -7.52 -20.50
CA ALA A 319 -18.17 -7.76 -20.01
C ALA A 319 -19.20 -7.51 -21.10
N LYS A 320 -20.22 -8.38 -21.19
CA LYS A 320 -21.29 -8.28 -22.20
C LYS A 320 -22.26 -7.15 -21.84
N VAL A 321 -21.80 -5.92 -21.96
CA VAL A 321 -22.60 -4.72 -21.74
C VAL A 321 -22.64 -3.89 -23.02
N SER A 322 -23.77 -3.23 -23.25
CA SER A 322 -23.94 -2.35 -24.42
C SER A 322 -23.55 -0.92 -24.09
N VAL A 323 -23.16 -0.13 -25.10
CA VAL A 323 -23.05 1.31 -24.99
C VAL A 323 -24.37 1.89 -24.48
N GLY A 324 -24.32 2.76 -23.50
CA GLY A 324 -25.47 3.29 -22.77
C GLY A 324 -25.87 2.50 -21.51
N SER A 325 -25.24 1.34 -21.24
CA SER A 325 -25.46 0.59 -19.98
C SER A 325 -24.81 1.28 -18.81
N VAL A 326 -25.36 1.06 -17.63
CA VAL A 326 -24.81 1.53 -16.35
C VAL A 326 -23.91 0.45 -15.77
N LEU A 327 -22.65 0.79 -15.52
CA LEU A 327 -21.72 -0.02 -14.74
C LEU A 327 -21.75 0.44 -13.28
N GLN A 328 -21.78 -0.52 -12.37
CA GLN A 328 -21.71 -0.24 -10.93
C GLN A 328 -20.25 -0.13 -10.46
N THR A 329 -20.05 0.60 -9.38
CA THR A 329 -18.76 0.70 -8.70
C THR A 329 -18.16 -0.68 -8.43
N GLY A 330 -16.91 -0.90 -8.85
CA GLY A 330 -16.21 -2.17 -8.66
C GLY A 330 -16.69 -3.33 -9.52
N GLN A 331 -17.62 -3.12 -10.46
CA GLN A 331 -18.05 -4.16 -11.39
C GLN A 331 -16.92 -4.51 -12.36
N HIS A 332 -16.61 -5.79 -12.48
CA HIS A 332 -15.61 -6.27 -13.44
C HIS A 332 -16.07 -5.95 -14.86
N PHE A 333 -15.25 -5.18 -15.57
CA PHE A 333 -15.61 -4.73 -16.91
C PHE A 333 -14.69 -5.31 -17.99
N ILE A 334 -13.38 -5.17 -17.84
CA ILE A 334 -12.40 -5.71 -18.79
C ILE A 334 -11.34 -6.47 -17.97
N THR A 335 -10.98 -7.67 -18.45
CA THR A 335 -9.89 -8.46 -17.89
C THR A 335 -8.72 -8.46 -18.84
N LEU A 336 -7.54 -8.09 -18.34
CA LEU A 336 -6.32 -8.03 -19.13
C LEU A 336 -5.28 -9.03 -18.61
N VAL A 337 -4.56 -9.66 -19.55
CA VAL A 337 -3.41 -10.52 -19.25
C VAL A 337 -2.14 -9.79 -19.68
N PRO A 338 -1.22 -9.47 -18.75
CA PRO A 338 0.05 -8.82 -19.09
C PRO A 338 0.87 -9.67 -20.07
N THR A 339 1.48 -9.03 -21.08
CA THR A 339 2.32 -9.72 -22.08
C THR A 339 3.77 -9.90 -21.63
N ASP A 340 4.22 -9.12 -20.67
CA ASP A 340 5.57 -9.16 -20.08
C ASP A 340 5.71 -10.12 -18.89
N ALA A 341 4.62 -10.81 -18.54
CA ALA A 341 4.60 -11.71 -17.41
C ALA A 341 5.40 -12.98 -17.70
N GLN A 342 6.34 -13.31 -16.82
CA GLN A 342 6.99 -14.61 -16.82
C GLN A 342 5.94 -15.70 -16.63
N LEU A 343 6.05 -16.75 -17.45
CA LEU A 343 5.15 -17.90 -17.36
C LEU A 343 5.72 -18.91 -16.36
N GLU A 344 4.83 -19.49 -15.58
CA GLU A 344 5.10 -20.57 -14.65
C GLU A 344 4.11 -21.71 -14.89
N VAL A 345 4.41 -22.86 -14.36
CA VAL A 345 3.46 -23.97 -14.32
C VAL A 345 2.94 -24.12 -12.91
N GLU A 346 1.63 -24.09 -12.76
CA GLU A 346 0.97 -24.51 -11.53
C GLU A 346 0.50 -25.94 -11.69
N SER A 347 0.94 -26.83 -10.80
CA SER A 347 0.61 -28.26 -10.85
C SER A 347 0.06 -28.76 -9.52
N ASN A 348 -0.82 -29.77 -9.60
CA ASN A 348 -1.42 -30.41 -8.44
C ASN A 348 -0.69 -31.73 -8.14
N ILE A 349 0.06 -31.77 -7.03
CA ILE A 349 0.78 -32.91 -6.54
C ILE A 349 -0.13 -33.70 -5.61
N ALA A 350 -0.23 -35.02 -5.82
CA ALA A 350 -1.01 -35.91 -4.94
C ALA A 350 -0.49 -35.86 -3.49
N GLY A 351 -1.42 -35.91 -2.52
CA GLY A 351 -1.08 -35.79 -1.10
C GLY A 351 -0.09 -36.83 -0.60
N ASN A 352 -0.14 -38.05 -1.11
CA ASN A 352 0.78 -39.17 -0.79
C ASN A 352 2.19 -38.99 -1.38
N GLU A 353 2.37 -38.10 -2.36
CA GLU A 353 3.65 -37.85 -3.05
C GLU A 353 4.32 -36.52 -2.63
N ASN A 354 3.56 -35.62 -2.01
CA ASN A 354 4.06 -34.29 -1.60
C ASN A 354 5.27 -34.37 -0.66
N GLY A 355 5.36 -35.38 0.20
CA GLY A 355 6.48 -35.56 1.13
C GLY A 355 7.85 -35.77 0.47
N PHE A 356 7.88 -36.02 -0.85
CA PHE A 356 9.11 -36.23 -1.60
C PHE A 356 9.52 -35.03 -2.45
N VAL A 357 8.63 -34.07 -2.66
CA VAL A 357 8.87 -32.90 -3.51
C VAL A 357 9.42 -31.75 -2.67
N HIS A 358 10.53 -31.20 -3.10
CA HIS A 358 11.20 -30.08 -2.42
C HIS A 358 11.37 -28.88 -3.37
N VAL A 359 11.44 -27.70 -2.78
CA VAL A 359 11.80 -26.50 -3.52
C VAL A 359 13.22 -26.65 -4.08
N GLY A 360 13.36 -26.37 -5.38
CA GLY A 360 14.62 -26.53 -6.11
C GLY A 360 14.75 -27.84 -6.87
N ASP A 361 13.80 -28.78 -6.73
CA ASP A 361 13.81 -30.03 -7.50
C ASP A 361 13.67 -29.75 -9.01
N PRO A 362 14.47 -30.39 -9.86
CA PRO A 362 14.38 -30.23 -11.30
C PRO A 362 13.12 -30.90 -11.85
N VAL A 363 12.46 -30.21 -12.78
CA VAL A 363 11.20 -30.64 -13.38
C VAL A 363 11.32 -30.72 -14.89
N VAL A 364 10.76 -31.78 -15.45
CA VAL A 364 10.55 -31.93 -16.90
C VAL A 364 9.08 -31.64 -17.18
N ILE A 365 8.83 -30.63 -18.02
CA ILE A 365 7.48 -30.15 -18.35
C ILE A 365 7.13 -30.66 -19.75
N LYS A 366 6.03 -31.39 -19.84
CA LYS A 366 5.45 -31.91 -21.08
C LYS A 366 4.18 -31.12 -21.37
N PHE A 367 4.09 -30.56 -22.58
CA PHE A 367 2.89 -29.87 -23.02
C PHE A 367 1.90 -30.89 -23.58
N ASP A 368 0.71 -30.99 -23.00
CA ASP A 368 -0.28 -31.98 -23.45
C ASP A 368 -0.82 -31.68 -24.86
N THR A 369 -0.63 -30.43 -25.31
CA THR A 369 -0.99 -29.99 -26.67
C THR A 369 -0.12 -30.61 -27.75
N PHE A 370 1.11 -31.04 -27.42
CA PHE A 370 2.09 -31.59 -28.35
C PHE A 370 2.66 -32.91 -27.84
N ALA A 371 2.78 -33.90 -28.73
CA ALA A 371 3.44 -35.14 -28.40
C ALA A 371 4.93 -34.89 -28.06
N TYR A 372 5.30 -34.95 -26.80
CA TYR A 372 6.64 -34.61 -26.30
C TYR A 372 7.79 -35.38 -27.01
N ALA A 373 7.48 -36.60 -27.49
CA ALA A 373 8.46 -37.43 -28.20
C ALA A 373 8.84 -36.86 -29.58
N GLN A 374 7.95 -36.04 -30.17
CA GLN A 374 8.12 -35.45 -31.49
C GLN A 374 8.51 -33.97 -31.43
N TYR A 375 7.96 -33.23 -30.47
CA TYR A 375 8.08 -31.75 -30.42
C TYR A 375 9.00 -31.27 -29.30
N GLY A 376 9.45 -32.15 -28.39
CA GLY A 376 10.37 -31.79 -27.32
C GLY A 376 9.70 -31.47 -25.99
N LEU A 377 10.48 -30.92 -25.07
CA LEU A 377 10.14 -30.72 -23.66
C LEU A 377 10.55 -29.33 -23.20
N ALA A 378 10.01 -28.90 -22.05
CA ALA A 378 10.59 -27.79 -21.31
C ALA A 378 11.19 -28.29 -19.98
N TYR A 379 12.09 -27.50 -19.44
CA TYR A 379 12.77 -27.77 -18.18
C TYR A 379 12.56 -26.63 -17.22
N GLY A 380 12.38 -26.96 -15.96
CA GLY A 380 12.15 -25.99 -14.92
C GLY A 380 12.55 -26.49 -13.55
N THR A 381 12.30 -25.70 -12.55
CA THR A 381 12.56 -26.02 -11.14
C THR A 381 11.35 -25.73 -10.28
N VAL A 382 11.13 -26.51 -9.22
CA VAL A 382 10.08 -26.25 -8.24
C VAL A 382 10.41 -24.98 -7.48
N ARG A 383 9.60 -23.93 -7.64
CA ARG A 383 9.78 -22.65 -6.95
C ARG A 383 9.16 -22.65 -5.56
N THR A 384 7.92 -23.13 -5.46
CA THR A 384 7.19 -23.19 -4.19
C THR A 384 6.26 -24.39 -4.19
N VAL A 385 6.06 -24.96 -3.01
CA VAL A 385 5.00 -25.94 -2.73
C VAL A 385 4.12 -25.36 -1.65
N SER A 386 2.81 -25.49 -1.82
CA SER A 386 1.85 -25.01 -0.83
C SER A 386 2.04 -25.72 0.51
N PRO A 387 2.06 -25.01 1.65
CA PRO A 387 2.13 -25.65 2.97
C PRO A 387 0.82 -26.36 3.35
N ASN A 388 -0.30 -25.97 2.73
CA ASN A 388 -1.61 -26.54 2.99
C ASN A 388 -2.10 -27.41 1.84
N SER A 389 -2.81 -28.48 2.16
CA SER A 389 -3.50 -29.29 1.17
C SER A 389 -4.83 -28.64 0.75
N PHE A 390 -5.21 -28.88 -0.48
CA PHE A 390 -6.50 -28.50 -1.06
C PHE A 390 -7.37 -29.73 -1.23
N ASN A 391 -8.66 -29.56 -1.01
CA ASN A 391 -9.63 -30.63 -1.24
C ASN A 391 -10.22 -30.48 -2.65
N GLY A 392 -10.18 -31.53 -3.46
CA GLY A 392 -10.67 -31.49 -4.82
C GLY A 392 -12.14 -31.08 -4.95
N LEU A 393 -12.99 -31.52 -4.02
CA LEU A 393 -14.42 -31.16 -4.02
C LEU A 393 -14.69 -29.69 -3.67
N GLU A 394 -13.93 -29.12 -2.76
CA GLU A 394 -14.05 -27.70 -2.41
C GLU A 394 -13.51 -26.80 -3.53
N GLU A 395 -12.41 -27.20 -4.15
CA GLU A 395 -11.83 -26.49 -5.26
C GLU A 395 -12.70 -26.52 -6.52
N ALA A 396 -13.40 -27.63 -6.78
CA ALA A 396 -14.36 -27.74 -7.89
C ALA A 396 -15.59 -26.82 -7.69
N ARG A 397 -15.98 -26.54 -6.44
CA ARG A 397 -17.09 -25.62 -6.10
C ARG A 397 -16.68 -24.15 -6.12
N ASN A 398 -15.51 -23.86 -5.62
CA ASN A 398 -14.96 -22.50 -5.52
C ASN A 398 -13.51 -22.50 -6.05
N PRO A 399 -13.31 -22.48 -7.37
CA PRO A 399 -11.99 -22.58 -7.96
C PRO A 399 -11.13 -21.36 -7.55
N THR A 400 -10.03 -21.63 -6.85
CA THR A 400 -9.01 -20.63 -6.51
C THR A 400 -7.81 -20.70 -7.46
N SER A 401 -7.84 -21.62 -8.41
CA SER A 401 -6.79 -21.89 -9.40
C SER A 401 -7.40 -22.20 -10.76
N ASN A 402 -6.61 -21.99 -11.82
CA ASN A 402 -6.97 -22.34 -13.19
C ASN A 402 -6.68 -23.82 -13.54
N VAL A 403 -6.09 -24.59 -12.61
CA VAL A 403 -5.83 -26.02 -12.83
C VAL A 403 -7.14 -26.79 -12.72
N PRO A 404 -7.56 -27.53 -13.79
CA PRO A 404 -8.76 -28.34 -13.74
C PRO A 404 -8.63 -29.41 -12.65
N VAL A 405 -9.58 -29.45 -11.73
CA VAL A 405 -9.71 -30.50 -10.74
C VAL A 405 -10.88 -31.39 -11.11
N SER A 406 -10.68 -32.69 -11.10
CA SER A 406 -11.78 -33.64 -11.37
C SER A 406 -12.79 -33.58 -10.23
N GLU A 407 -14.08 -33.45 -10.56
CA GLU A 407 -15.20 -33.47 -9.58
C GLU A 407 -15.24 -34.76 -8.76
N THR A 408 -14.58 -35.82 -9.24
CA THR A 408 -14.49 -37.13 -8.57
C THR A 408 -13.23 -37.26 -7.70
N ALA A 409 -12.32 -36.27 -7.69
CA ALA A 409 -11.09 -36.32 -6.91
C ALA A 409 -11.37 -36.01 -5.43
N SER A 410 -11.57 -37.06 -4.66
CA SER A 410 -11.76 -37.01 -3.20
C SER A 410 -10.44 -36.86 -2.44
N GLU A 411 -9.30 -37.07 -3.10
CA GLU A 411 -7.98 -37.04 -2.46
C GLU A 411 -7.43 -35.64 -2.33
N PRO A 412 -6.80 -35.31 -1.19
CA PRO A 412 -6.15 -34.02 -1.01
C PRO A 412 -4.93 -33.89 -1.92
N PHE A 413 -4.70 -32.69 -2.44
CA PHE A 413 -3.54 -32.36 -3.26
C PHE A 413 -2.84 -31.10 -2.75
N TYR A 414 -1.60 -30.93 -3.15
CA TYR A 414 -0.80 -29.74 -2.87
C TYR A 414 -0.47 -29.02 -4.17
N ARG A 415 -0.53 -27.68 -4.16
CA ARG A 415 -0.15 -26.89 -5.33
C ARG A 415 1.36 -26.63 -5.33
N ALA A 416 1.99 -26.93 -6.44
CA ALA A 416 3.37 -26.54 -6.70
C ALA A 416 3.42 -25.54 -7.84
N ARG A 417 4.27 -24.53 -7.68
CA ARG A 417 4.62 -23.59 -8.75
C ARG A 417 6.04 -23.91 -9.24
N ILE A 418 6.16 -24.04 -10.54
CA ILE A 418 7.36 -24.49 -11.22
C ILE A 418 7.77 -23.39 -12.21
N THR A 419 9.00 -22.91 -12.12
CA THR A 419 9.55 -22.00 -13.11
C THR A 419 9.81 -22.72 -14.44
N ILE A 420 9.71 -22.01 -15.55
CA ILE A 420 10.09 -22.50 -16.85
C ILE A 420 11.46 -21.90 -17.18
N ASP A 421 12.53 -22.68 -16.93
CA ASP A 421 13.90 -22.18 -17.08
C ASP A 421 14.36 -22.25 -18.54
N ARG A 422 13.95 -23.29 -19.27
CA ARG A 422 14.30 -23.49 -20.67
C ARG A 422 13.22 -24.26 -21.42
N VAL A 423 12.82 -23.71 -22.55
CA VAL A 423 11.92 -24.36 -23.51
C VAL A 423 12.77 -24.95 -24.64
N ALA A 424 12.72 -26.27 -24.81
CA ALA A 424 13.44 -27.01 -25.84
C ALA A 424 12.43 -27.70 -26.78
N LEU A 425 11.55 -26.89 -27.38
CA LEU A 425 10.61 -27.33 -28.40
C LEU A 425 11.25 -27.17 -29.79
N HIS A 426 10.93 -28.08 -30.70
CA HIS A 426 11.36 -28.07 -32.09
C HIS A 426 10.18 -28.48 -32.97
N ASP A 427 10.24 -28.11 -34.26
CA ASP A 427 9.21 -28.43 -35.27
C ASP A 427 7.79 -28.01 -34.89
N VAL A 428 7.65 -27.00 -34.01
CA VAL A 428 6.34 -26.42 -33.70
C VAL A 428 5.90 -25.45 -34.80
N PRO A 429 4.58 -25.24 -35.02
CA PRO A 429 4.08 -24.32 -36.04
C PRO A 429 4.62 -22.89 -35.88
N ASP A 430 4.89 -22.22 -37.01
CA ASP A 430 5.31 -20.82 -37.01
C ASP A 430 4.32 -19.94 -36.26
N GLY A 431 4.83 -19.14 -35.30
CA GLY A 431 3.99 -18.26 -34.47
C GLY A 431 3.48 -18.89 -33.17
N PHE A 432 3.87 -20.11 -32.85
CA PHE A 432 3.54 -20.71 -31.57
C PHE A 432 4.20 -19.97 -30.39
N HIS A 433 3.41 -19.58 -29.42
CA HIS A 433 3.85 -19.00 -28.16
C HIS A 433 3.18 -19.73 -27.00
N LEU A 434 3.90 -19.89 -25.90
CA LEU A 434 3.30 -20.35 -24.66
C LEU A 434 2.28 -19.31 -24.19
N ILE A 435 1.06 -19.77 -23.93
CA ILE A 435 -0.03 -18.95 -23.42
C ILE A 435 -0.53 -19.49 -22.09
N PRO A 436 -0.95 -18.64 -21.15
CA PRO A 436 -1.62 -19.05 -19.94
C PRO A 436 -2.85 -19.92 -20.26
N GLY A 437 -3.10 -20.94 -19.42
CA GLY A 437 -4.19 -21.90 -19.62
C GLY A 437 -3.80 -23.17 -20.39
N MET A 438 -2.59 -23.26 -20.94
CA MET A 438 -2.14 -24.50 -21.62
C MET A 438 -2.00 -25.65 -20.61
N PRO A 439 -2.62 -26.83 -20.88
CA PRO A 439 -2.46 -27.99 -20.02
C PRO A 439 -1.08 -28.60 -20.19
N VAL A 440 -0.48 -28.97 -19.06
CA VAL A 440 0.87 -29.57 -18.98
C VAL A 440 0.90 -30.70 -17.97
N THR A 441 1.84 -31.61 -18.19
CA THR A 441 2.22 -32.63 -17.22
C THR A 441 3.65 -32.34 -16.74
N ALA A 442 3.81 -32.15 -15.44
CA ALA A 442 5.08 -31.87 -14.79
C ALA A 442 5.63 -33.14 -14.12
N ASP A 443 6.80 -33.57 -14.55
CA ASP A 443 7.53 -34.71 -13.98
C ASP A 443 8.64 -34.16 -13.06
N VAL A 444 8.37 -34.14 -11.76
CA VAL A 444 9.34 -33.66 -10.74
C VAL A 444 10.30 -34.79 -10.40
N LYS A 445 11.60 -34.57 -10.56
CA LYS A 445 12.62 -35.54 -10.20
C LYS A 445 12.99 -35.40 -8.72
N VAL A 446 12.42 -36.28 -7.90
CA VAL A 446 12.53 -36.21 -6.44
C VAL A 446 13.66 -37.04 -5.85
N GLY A 447 14.44 -37.71 -6.69
CA GLY A 447 15.59 -38.50 -6.23
C GLY A 447 15.93 -39.63 -7.17
N LYS A 448 16.85 -40.52 -6.72
CA LYS A 448 17.28 -41.73 -7.44
C LYS A 448 17.00 -42.95 -6.59
N ARG A 449 16.51 -44.01 -7.23
CA ARG A 449 16.28 -45.30 -6.58
C ARG A 449 16.86 -46.41 -7.44
N THR A 450 17.45 -47.43 -6.81
CA THR A 450 17.94 -48.59 -7.57
C THR A 450 16.76 -49.48 -7.98
N VAL A 451 16.91 -50.21 -9.10
CA VAL A 451 15.90 -51.17 -9.57
C VAL A 451 15.56 -52.20 -8.49
N LEU A 452 16.59 -52.68 -7.77
CA LEU A 452 16.40 -53.58 -6.64
C LEU A 452 15.63 -52.92 -5.50
N GLY A 453 15.91 -51.66 -5.17
CA GLY A 453 15.17 -50.86 -4.18
C GLY A 453 13.69 -50.61 -4.55
N TYR A 454 13.39 -50.53 -5.86
CA TYR A 454 12.02 -50.47 -6.36
C TYR A 454 11.25 -51.79 -6.12
N LEU A 455 11.86 -52.94 -6.50
CA LEU A 455 11.26 -54.26 -6.32
C LEU A 455 11.05 -54.60 -4.84
N ILE A 456 12.01 -54.33 -3.98
CA ILE A 456 11.92 -54.56 -2.53
C ILE A 456 10.80 -53.66 -1.94
N GLY A 457 10.76 -52.39 -2.34
CA GLY A 457 9.74 -51.42 -1.89
C GLY A 457 8.31 -51.80 -2.28
N MET A 458 8.10 -52.65 -3.30
CA MET A 458 6.80 -53.14 -3.68
C MET A 458 6.37 -54.35 -2.83
N VAL A 459 7.32 -55.19 -2.38
CA VAL A 459 7.04 -56.44 -1.64
C VAL A 459 6.97 -56.17 -0.13
N VAL A 460 7.80 -55.33 0.44
CA VAL A 460 7.91 -55.09 1.88
C VAL A 460 6.62 -54.53 2.52
N PRO A 461 5.91 -53.58 1.93
CA PRO A 461 4.65 -53.07 2.51
C PRO A 461 3.60 -54.16 2.58
N VAL A 462 3.45 -54.97 1.51
CA VAL A 462 2.49 -56.08 1.44
C VAL A 462 2.80 -57.14 2.49
N ALA A 463 4.08 -57.42 2.70
CA ALA A 463 4.51 -58.38 3.75
C ALA A 463 4.28 -57.83 5.16
N HIS A 464 4.37 -56.52 5.35
CA HIS A 464 4.18 -55.88 6.66
C HIS A 464 2.69 -55.75 7.01
N GLU A 465 1.83 -55.50 6.03
CA GLU A 465 0.37 -55.51 6.22
C GLU A 465 -0.19 -56.95 6.40
N ALA A 466 0.34 -57.94 5.68
CA ALA A 466 -0.06 -59.33 5.80
C ALA A 466 0.31 -59.96 7.14
N LEU A 467 1.23 -59.39 7.90
CA LEU A 467 1.67 -59.83 9.23
C LEU A 467 0.96 -59.07 10.40
N ARG A 468 0.03 -58.17 10.11
CA ARG A 468 -0.83 -57.52 11.12
C ARG A 468 -2.25 -58.08 10.99
N GLU A 469 -2.68 -58.80 11.99
CA GLU A 469 -4.12 -59.06 12.22
C GLU A 469 -4.80 -57.72 12.61
N PRO A 470 -6.06 -57.48 12.16
CA PRO A 470 -6.84 -56.28 12.45
C PRO A 470 -7.15 -56.14 13.93
#